data_3330f2856f2212b538949ba8231c5c01
#
_entry.id   3330f2856f2212b538949ba8231c5c01
#
_cell.length_a   1.000
_cell.length_b   1.000
_cell.length_c   1.000
_cell.angle_alpha   90.00
_cell.angle_beta   90.00
_cell.angle_gamma   90.00
#
_symmetry.space_group_name_H-M   'P 1'
#
loop_
_entity.id
_entity.type
_entity.pdbx_description
1 polymer ?
#
loop_
_entity_poly.entity_id
_entity_poly.type
_entity_poly.pdbx_seq_one_letter_code
_entity_poly.pdbx_strand_id
1 'polypeptide(L)'
;MFEFRNIKQDEAEQTVRIEQICFPPNEACSEEHMRDRVEYAPELFLVAIDRQTGKIAGFLNGLATEEEIFRDEFFTDVRLYQPDGANIMLLGLDVLPEYRGRGLARELVARYAKREAEKGRKKLLLTCLPEKVNMYEKFGFVDLGLANSTWGGEAWHEMSLTLHP
;
A
#
# COMPACT_ATOMS: atom_id res chain seq x y z
N MET A 1 19.16 0.68 10.13
CA MET A 1 18.09 0.39 11.07
C MET A 1 17.02 -0.51 10.48
N PHE A 2 16.52 -0.22 9.29
CA PHE A 2 15.55 -1.06 8.60
C PHE A 2 16.16 -1.68 7.34
N GLU A 3 15.72 -2.90 7.06
CA GLU A 3 15.95 -3.54 5.77
C GLU A 3 14.63 -3.45 4.98
N PHE A 4 14.71 -3.13 3.69
CA PHE A 4 13.55 -3.03 2.80
C PHE A 4 13.67 -4.13 1.75
N ARG A 5 12.64 -4.96 1.66
CA ARG A 5 12.60 -6.07 0.69
C ARG A 5 11.16 -6.49 0.41
N ASN A 6 10.98 -7.37 -0.55
CA ASN A 6 9.68 -7.99 -0.78
C ASN A 6 9.33 -8.94 0.35
N ILE A 7 8.02 -9.09 0.60
CA ILE A 7 7.46 -10.01 1.57
C ILE A 7 7.86 -11.45 1.24
N LYS A 8 8.01 -12.29 2.27
CA LYS A 8 8.15 -13.73 2.14
C LYS A 8 6.82 -14.41 2.44
N GLN A 9 6.58 -15.59 1.86
CA GLN A 9 5.30 -16.28 2.01
C GLN A 9 5.00 -16.63 3.47
N ASP A 10 6.02 -16.95 4.26
CA ASP A 10 5.85 -17.30 5.68
C ASP A 10 5.63 -16.08 6.59
N GLU A 11 5.62 -14.87 6.02
CA GLU A 11 5.39 -13.63 6.76
C GLU A 11 3.95 -13.12 6.67
N ALA A 12 3.07 -13.81 5.96
CA ALA A 12 1.69 -13.36 5.77
C ALA A 12 0.97 -13.11 7.09
N GLU A 13 1.16 -13.97 8.09
CA GLU A 13 0.51 -13.81 9.39
C GLU A 13 0.92 -12.54 10.11
N GLN A 14 2.17 -12.09 9.96
CA GLN A 14 2.59 -10.82 10.55
C GLN A 14 1.81 -9.66 9.92
N THR A 15 1.63 -9.67 8.60
CA THR A 15 0.92 -8.58 7.91
C THR A 15 -0.57 -8.55 8.27
N VAL A 16 -1.20 -9.70 8.47
CA VAL A 16 -2.58 -9.80 8.94
C VAL A 16 -2.72 -9.08 10.29
N ARG A 17 -1.83 -9.39 11.23
CA ARG A 17 -1.87 -8.78 12.56
C ARG A 17 -1.58 -7.28 12.53
N ILE A 18 -0.61 -6.86 11.71
CA ILE A 18 -0.26 -5.44 11.58
C ILE A 18 -1.45 -4.64 11.04
N GLU A 19 -2.13 -5.17 10.02
CA GLU A 19 -3.31 -4.51 9.46
C GLU A 19 -4.39 -4.32 10.53
N GLN A 20 -4.64 -5.33 11.35
CA GLN A 20 -5.63 -5.27 12.43
C GLN A 20 -5.24 -4.27 13.52
N ILE A 21 -3.94 -4.08 13.75
CA ILE A 21 -3.44 -3.08 14.70
C ILE A 21 -3.57 -1.67 14.13
N CYS A 22 -3.27 -1.50 12.86
CA CYS A 22 -3.18 -0.18 12.21
C CYS A 22 -4.54 0.40 11.83
N PHE A 23 -5.55 -0.44 11.59
CA PHE A 23 -6.85 0.02 11.07
C PHE A 23 -8.01 -0.55 11.88
N PRO A 24 -9.10 0.24 12.04
CA PRO A 24 -10.31 -0.27 12.70
C PRO A 24 -10.97 -1.37 11.85
N PRO A 25 -11.80 -2.23 12.45
CA PRO A 25 -12.38 -3.38 11.75
C PRO A 25 -13.15 -3.05 10.47
N ASN A 26 -13.77 -1.86 10.38
CA ASN A 26 -14.50 -1.46 9.18
C ASN A 26 -13.59 -1.07 8.02
N GLU A 27 -12.30 -0.78 8.28
CA GLU A 27 -11.33 -0.37 7.24
C GLU A 27 -10.31 -1.44 6.92
N ALA A 28 -9.93 -2.25 7.91
CA ALA A 28 -8.92 -3.31 7.71
C ALA A 28 -9.41 -4.33 6.69
N CYS A 29 -8.51 -4.80 5.83
CA CYS A 29 -8.85 -5.89 4.93
C CYS A 29 -8.94 -7.22 5.69
N SER A 30 -9.63 -8.19 5.12
CA SER A 30 -9.74 -9.52 5.71
C SER A 30 -8.41 -10.28 5.66
N GLU A 31 -8.27 -11.29 6.52
CA GLU A 31 -7.10 -12.17 6.50
C GLU A 31 -6.93 -12.84 5.15
N GLU A 32 -8.03 -13.31 4.54
CA GLU A 32 -8.01 -13.96 3.24
C GLU A 32 -7.43 -13.05 2.17
N HIS A 33 -7.91 -11.81 2.10
CA HIS A 33 -7.45 -10.86 1.09
C HIS A 33 -5.98 -10.47 1.32
N MET A 34 -5.55 -10.33 2.56
CA MET A 34 -4.14 -10.05 2.85
C MET A 34 -3.25 -11.22 2.40
N ARG A 35 -3.65 -12.45 2.70
CA ARG A 35 -2.89 -13.64 2.28
C ARG A 35 -2.83 -13.77 0.76
N ASP A 36 -3.92 -13.44 0.06
CA ASP A 36 -3.94 -13.45 -1.40
C ASP A 36 -2.90 -12.49 -1.98
N ARG A 37 -2.78 -11.30 -1.41
CA ARG A 37 -1.79 -10.33 -1.88
C ARG A 37 -0.36 -10.81 -1.67
N VAL A 38 -0.09 -11.46 -0.55
CA VAL A 38 1.23 -12.05 -0.27
C VAL A 38 1.54 -13.19 -1.24
N GLU A 39 0.55 -14.03 -1.52
CA GLU A 39 0.72 -15.18 -2.39
C GLU A 39 0.88 -14.80 -3.86
N TYR A 40 0.03 -13.92 -4.37
CA TYR A 40 -0.06 -13.66 -5.80
C TYR A 40 0.70 -12.42 -6.28
N ALA A 41 0.98 -11.47 -5.39
CA ALA A 41 1.69 -10.23 -5.77
C ALA A 41 2.80 -9.87 -4.75
N PRO A 42 3.68 -10.82 -4.37
CA PRO A 42 4.74 -10.51 -3.39
C PRO A 42 5.72 -9.46 -3.89
N GLU A 43 5.93 -9.34 -5.20
CA GLU A 43 6.82 -8.34 -5.80
C GLU A 43 6.29 -6.91 -5.68
N LEU A 44 5.02 -6.75 -5.31
CA LEU A 44 4.39 -5.46 -5.03
C LEU A 44 4.07 -5.29 -3.54
N PHE A 45 4.68 -6.11 -2.70
CA PHE A 45 4.49 -6.08 -1.26
C PHE A 45 5.84 -5.79 -0.59
N LEU A 46 6.11 -4.51 -0.36
CA LEU A 46 7.37 -4.04 0.21
C LEU A 46 7.26 -3.99 1.73
N VAL A 47 8.18 -4.66 2.42
CA VAL A 47 8.22 -4.65 3.89
C VAL A 47 9.46 -3.94 4.38
N ALA A 48 9.33 -3.28 5.53
CA ALA A 48 10.44 -2.73 6.30
C ALA A 48 10.67 -3.65 7.49
N ILE A 49 11.86 -4.22 7.58
CA ILE A 49 12.25 -5.14 8.63
C ILE A 49 13.11 -4.40 9.66
N ASP A 50 12.73 -4.47 10.93
CA ASP A 50 13.57 -3.99 12.02
C ASP A 50 14.78 -4.94 12.14
N ARG A 51 15.98 -4.43 11.86
CA ARG A 51 17.19 -5.26 11.87
C ARG A 51 17.53 -5.83 13.24
N GLN A 52 17.03 -5.20 14.31
CA GLN A 52 17.30 -5.68 15.68
C GLN A 52 16.43 -6.89 16.04
N THR A 53 15.20 -6.94 15.55
CA THR A 53 14.25 -8.01 15.91
C THR A 53 14.00 -9.00 14.79
N GLY A 54 14.32 -8.64 13.54
CA GLY A 54 13.99 -9.43 12.36
C GLY A 54 12.50 -9.41 12.01
N LYS A 55 11.70 -8.57 12.67
CA LYS A 55 10.26 -8.51 12.47
C LYS A 55 9.86 -7.34 11.57
N ILE A 56 8.69 -7.44 10.96
CA ILE A 56 8.13 -6.38 10.12
C ILE A 56 7.72 -5.20 10.98
N ALA A 57 8.23 -4.01 10.64
CA ALA A 57 7.86 -2.74 11.29
C ALA A 57 6.74 -2.02 10.54
N GLY A 58 6.64 -2.25 9.23
CA GLY A 58 5.64 -1.65 8.39
C GLY A 58 5.73 -2.18 6.97
N PHE A 59 4.74 -1.83 6.14
CA PHE A 59 4.72 -2.30 4.75
C PHE A 59 3.87 -1.40 3.86
N LEU A 60 4.08 -1.55 2.55
CA LEU A 60 3.28 -0.92 1.51
C LEU A 60 3.01 -1.97 0.43
N ASN A 61 1.74 -2.20 0.11
CA ASN A 61 1.37 -3.19 -0.89
C ASN A 61 0.37 -2.65 -1.90
N GLY A 62 0.35 -3.26 -3.08
CA GLY A 62 -0.55 -2.86 -4.15
C GLY A 62 -0.70 -3.94 -5.20
N LEU A 63 -1.52 -3.64 -6.21
CA LEU A 63 -1.71 -4.47 -7.39
C LEU A 63 -1.50 -3.64 -8.65
N ALA A 64 -0.76 -4.18 -9.61
CA ALA A 64 -0.57 -3.55 -10.92
C ALA A 64 -1.81 -3.76 -11.78
N THR A 65 -2.13 -2.77 -12.61
CA THR A 65 -3.29 -2.80 -13.50
C THR A 65 -3.11 -1.78 -14.64
N GLU A 66 -3.84 -1.98 -15.73
CA GLU A 66 -3.97 -0.98 -16.79
C GLU A 66 -5.04 0.08 -16.45
N GLU A 67 -5.86 -0.15 -15.44
CA GLU A 67 -6.91 0.80 -15.04
C GLU A 67 -6.28 2.07 -14.47
N GLU A 68 -6.97 3.19 -14.67
CA GLU A 68 -6.48 4.52 -14.28
C GLU A 68 -7.30 5.14 -13.15
N ILE A 69 -8.38 4.50 -12.72
CA ILE A 69 -9.28 4.97 -11.68
C ILE A 69 -9.39 3.90 -10.60
N PHE A 70 -9.21 4.30 -9.35
CA PHE A 70 -9.29 3.38 -8.22
C PHE A 70 -10.74 2.93 -8.00
N ARG A 71 -10.92 1.64 -7.71
CA ARG A 71 -12.23 1.07 -7.32
C ARG A 71 -12.04 0.05 -6.22
N ASP A 72 -13.08 -0.12 -5.40
CA ASP A 72 -13.02 -0.94 -4.18
C ASP A 72 -12.72 -2.42 -4.45
N GLU A 73 -13.05 -2.91 -5.63
CA GLU A 73 -12.79 -4.31 -6.00
C GLU A 73 -11.32 -4.69 -5.91
N PHE A 74 -10.41 -3.72 -6.04
CA PHE A 74 -8.98 -4.00 -5.86
C PHE A 74 -8.64 -4.46 -4.44
N PHE A 75 -9.44 -4.09 -3.45
CA PHE A 75 -9.23 -4.54 -2.06
C PHE A 75 -9.57 -6.02 -1.87
N THR A 76 -10.48 -6.56 -2.67
CA THR A 76 -11.09 -7.87 -2.41
C THR A 76 -10.88 -8.90 -3.51
N ASP A 77 -10.30 -8.53 -4.64
CA ASP A 77 -10.15 -9.45 -5.77
C ASP A 77 -8.73 -9.38 -6.37
N VAL A 78 -7.87 -10.27 -5.90
CA VAL A 78 -6.49 -10.34 -6.37
C VAL A 78 -6.38 -10.75 -7.85
N ARG A 79 -7.46 -11.30 -8.43
CA ARG A 79 -7.49 -11.66 -9.86
C ARG A 79 -7.44 -10.45 -10.78
N LEU A 80 -7.69 -9.26 -10.24
CA LEU A 80 -7.55 -8.02 -10.99
C LEU A 80 -6.08 -7.65 -11.24
N TYR A 81 -5.15 -8.32 -10.58
CA TYR A 81 -3.72 -8.08 -10.73
C TYR A 81 -3.28 -8.39 -12.17
N GLN A 82 -2.69 -7.39 -12.81
CA GLN A 82 -2.09 -7.49 -14.13
C GLN A 82 -0.60 -7.17 -14.00
N PRO A 83 0.28 -8.18 -13.93
CA PRO A 83 1.71 -7.96 -13.60
C PRO A 83 2.42 -6.93 -14.45
N ASP A 84 2.02 -6.77 -15.72
CA ASP A 84 2.62 -5.80 -16.65
C ASP A 84 1.85 -4.49 -16.71
N GLY A 85 0.88 -4.26 -15.81
CA GLY A 85 0.05 -3.07 -15.81
C GLY A 85 0.85 -1.79 -15.63
N ALA A 86 0.39 -0.71 -16.26
CA ALA A 86 1.09 0.57 -16.24
C ALA A 86 0.98 1.28 -14.88
N ASN A 87 -0.04 0.97 -14.11
CA ASN A 87 -0.36 1.65 -12.86
C ASN A 87 -0.39 0.68 -11.69
N ILE A 88 -0.19 1.21 -10.48
CA ILE A 88 -0.31 0.44 -9.24
C ILE A 88 -1.45 1.03 -8.41
N MET A 89 -2.41 0.18 -8.01
CA MET A 89 -3.41 0.53 -7.01
C MET A 89 -2.82 0.16 -5.65
N LEU A 90 -2.49 1.15 -4.84
CA LEU A 90 -1.94 0.93 -3.50
C LEU A 90 -3.09 0.54 -2.55
N LEU A 91 -2.90 -0.54 -1.82
CA LEU A 91 -3.97 -1.13 -1.01
C LEU A 91 -3.77 -0.97 0.49
N GLY A 92 -2.56 -0.69 0.93
CA GLY A 92 -2.32 -0.48 2.35
C GLY A 92 -0.90 0.00 2.62
N LEU A 93 -0.81 1.07 3.41
CA LEU A 93 0.42 1.59 3.97
C LEU A 93 0.28 1.48 5.49
N ASP A 94 0.99 0.54 6.07
CA ASP A 94 0.89 0.20 7.49
C ASP A 94 2.23 0.45 8.16
N VAL A 95 2.21 1.16 9.30
CA VAL A 95 3.38 1.33 10.17
C VAL A 95 2.92 1.05 11.59
N LEU A 96 3.55 0.09 12.24
CA LEU A 96 3.22 -0.22 13.64
C LEU A 96 3.42 1.02 14.52
N PRO A 97 2.56 1.21 15.55
CA PRO A 97 2.60 2.42 16.38
C PRO A 97 3.98 2.74 16.96
N GLU A 98 4.73 1.73 17.41
CA GLU A 98 6.06 1.92 18.01
C GLU A 98 7.12 2.43 17.04
N TYR A 99 6.86 2.35 15.73
CA TYR A 99 7.80 2.83 14.70
C TYR A 99 7.34 4.14 14.05
N ARG A 100 6.23 4.71 14.49
CA ARG A 100 5.72 5.97 13.94
C ARG A 100 6.57 7.16 14.38
N GLY A 101 6.49 8.25 13.61
CA GLY A 101 7.26 9.46 13.90
C GLY A 101 8.73 9.39 13.52
N ARG A 102 9.13 8.39 12.75
CA ARG A 102 10.52 8.20 12.31
C ARG A 102 10.70 8.31 10.80
N GLY A 103 9.65 8.73 10.08
CA GLY A 103 9.70 8.86 8.63
C GLY A 103 9.60 7.54 7.87
N LEU A 104 9.18 6.45 8.52
CA LEU A 104 9.13 5.14 7.87
C LEU A 104 8.09 5.08 6.74
N ALA A 105 6.92 5.69 6.94
CA ALA A 105 5.90 5.74 5.89
C ALA A 105 6.41 6.45 4.64
N ARG A 106 7.07 7.61 4.82
CA ARG A 106 7.69 8.36 3.74
C ARG A 106 8.71 7.51 2.98
N GLU A 107 9.54 6.79 3.72
CA GLU A 107 10.59 5.98 3.13
C GLU A 107 10.03 4.79 2.36
N LEU A 108 8.99 4.14 2.88
CA LEU A 108 8.30 3.06 2.18
C LEU A 108 7.73 3.55 0.84
N VAL A 109 7.05 4.70 0.85
CA VAL A 109 6.48 5.28 -0.36
C VAL A 109 7.59 5.65 -1.36
N ALA A 110 8.66 6.31 -0.89
CA ALA A 110 9.76 6.75 -1.76
C ALA A 110 10.46 5.57 -2.44
N ARG A 111 10.75 4.52 -1.67
CA ARG A 111 11.40 3.32 -2.22
C ARG A 111 10.50 2.55 -3.17
N TYR A 112 9.22 2.44 -2.84
CA TYR A 112 8.22 1.80 -3.69
C TYR A 112 8.10 2.54 -5.03
N ALA A 113 7.94 3.87 -4.96
CA ALA A 113 7.80 4.72 -6.15
C ALA A 113 9.03 4.62 -7.05
N LYS A 114 10.23 4.69 -6.48
CA LYS A 114 11.47 4.58 -7.24
C LYS A 114 11.57 3.23 -7.94
N ARG A 115 11.28 2.16 -7.22
CA ARG A 115 11.36 0.79 -7.77
C ARG A 115 10.37 0.59 -8.92
N GLU A 116 9.13 1.05 -8.73
CA GLU A 116 8.12 0.88 -9.77
C GLU A 116 8.36 1.79 -10.97
N ALA A 117 8.91 2.99 -10.76
CA ALA A 117 9.33 3.86 -11.86
C ALA A 117 10.42 3.19 -12.72
N GLU A 118 11.37 2.52 -12.10
CA GLU A 118 12.44 1.80 -12.79
C GLU A 118 11.91 0.64 -13.63
N LYS A 119 10.76 0.07 -13.25
CA LYS A 119 10.06 -0.98 -14.01
C LYS A 119 9.23 -0.42 -15.17
N GLY A 120 9.13 0.91 -15.30
CA GLY A 120 8.35 1.57 -16.33
C GLY A 120 6.90 1.84 -15.96
N ARG A 121 6.49 1.66 -14.71
CA ARG A 121 5.14 2.02 -14.25
C ARG A 121 4.94 3.53 -14.36
N LYS A 122 3.71 3.95 -14.59
CA LYS A 122 3.38 5.36 -14.81
C LYS A 122 2.83 6.08 -13.58
N LYS A 123 2.01 5.41 -12.78
CA LYS A 123 1.33 6.04 -11.65
C LYS A 123 1.16 5.10 -10.47
N LEU A 124 1.18 5.68 -9.27
CA LEU A 124 0.65 5.06 -8.07
C LEU A 124 -0.68 5.75 -7.74
N LEU A 125 -1.71 4.96 -7.48
CA LEU A 125 -3.05 5.46 -7.14
C LEU A 125 -3.47 4.88 -5.80
N LEU A 126 -4.16 5.68 -4.99
CA LEU A 126 -4.67 5.22 -3.70
C LEU A 126 -5.94 5.96 -3.34
N THR A 127 -6.65 5.44 -2.34
CA THR A 127 -7.70 6.17 -1.65
C THR A 127 -7.30 6.35 -0.19
N CYS A 128 -7.63 7.51 0.38
CA CYS A 128 -7.34 7.79 1.78
C CYS A 128 -8.46 8.63 2.40
N LEU A 129 -8.56 8.57 3.73
CA LEU A 129 -9.46 9.43 4.48
C LEU A 129 -9.00 10.88 4.39
N PRO A 130 -9.93 11.87 4.54
CA PRO A 130 -9.58 13.29 4.44
C PRO A 130 -8.42 13.71 5.32
N GLU A 131 -8.31 13.18 6.52
CA GLU A 131 -7.22 13.51 7.47
C GLU A 131 -5.85 13.02 7.03
N LYS A 132 -5.77 12.14 6.02
CA LYS A 132 -4.50 11.64 5.48
C LYS A 132 -4.04 12.37 4.22
N VAL A 133 -4.89 13.21 3.63
CA VAL A 133 -4.58 13.91 2.38
C VAL A 133 -3.28 14.71 2.50
N ASN A 134 -3.13 15.49 3.57
CA ASN A 134 -1.92 16.32 3.75
C ASN A 134 -0.64 15.48 3.81
N MET A 135 -0.69 14.31 4.46
CA MET A 135 0.47 13.41 4.53
C MET A 135 0.87 12.94 3.13
N TYR A 136 -0.09 12.48 2.35
CA TYR A 136 0.19 11.99 0.99
C TYR A 136 0.63 13.12 0.06
N GLU A 137 0.09 14.33 0.21
CA GLU A 137 0.56 15.48 -0.56
C GLU A 137 2.04 15.77 -0.28
N LYS A 138 2.47 15.62 0.98
CA LYS A 138 3.89 15.78 1.33
C LYS A 138 4.78 14.70 0.71
N PHE A 139 4.19 13.53 0.39
CA PHE A 139 4.90 12.46 -0.30
C PHE A 139 4.90 12.65 -1.83
N GLY A 140 4.25 13.70 -2.32
CA GLY A 140 4.21 14.04 -3.74
C GLY A 140 2.92 13.67 -4.47
N PHE A 141 1.93 13.13 -3.77
CA PHE A 141 0.64 12.79 -4.37
C PHE A 141 -0.21 14.02 -4.62
N VAL A 142 -1.04 13.96 -5.63
CA VAL A 142 -2.04 14.98 -5.96
C VAL A 142 -3.41 14.46 -5.54
N ASP A 143 -4.17 15.31 -4.84
CA ASP A 143 -5.55 15.01 -4.44
C ASP A 143 -6.48 15.21 -5.64
N LEU A 144 -7.14 14.14 -6.08
CA LEU A 144 -8.08 14.15 -7.21
C LEU A 144 -9.53 14.40 -6.76
N GLY A 145 -9.76 14.60 -5.45
CA GLY A 145 -11.08 14.82 -4.89
C GLY A 145 -11.71 13.53 -4.38
N LEU A 146 -13.01 13.55 -4.17
CA LEU A 146 -13.73 12.40 -3.63
C LEU A 146 -13.66 11.22 -4.59
N ALA A 147 -13.28 10.07 -4.06
CA ALA A 147 -13.20 8.83 -4.80
C ALA A 147 -14.58 8.17 -4.91
N ASN A 148 -14.70 7.27 -5.87
CA ASN A 148 -15.89 6.45 -6.06
C ASN A 148 -15.83 5.20 -5.15
N SER A 149 -15.52 5.42 -3.86
CA SER A 149 -15.30 4.38 -2.87
C SER A 149 -16.26 4.54 -1.71
N THR A 150 -16.79 3.42 -1.23
CA THR A 150 -17.64 3.37 -0.03
C THR A 150 -17.04 2.43 1.02
N TRP A 151 -15.77 2.10 0.91
CA TRP A 151 -15.09 1.15 1.80
C TRP A 151 -15.27 1.54 3.27
N GLY A 152 -15.70 0.58 4.09
CA GLY A 152 -15.91 0.80 5.51
C GLY A 152 -16.99 1.83 5.84
N GLY A 153 -17.80 2.28 4.86
CA GLY A 153 -18.82 3.31 5.06
C GLY A 153 -18.27 4.72 5.17
N GLU A 154 -17.00 4.93 4.79
CA GLU A 154 -16.32 6.21 4.90
C GLU A 154 -16.29 6.96 3.55
N ALA A 155 -16.01 8.27 3.61
CA ALA A 155 -15.76 9.10 2.43
C ALA A 155 -14.26 9.13 2.16
N TRP A 156 -13.85 8.73 0.97
CA TRP A 156 -12.44 8.60 0.60
C TRP A 156 -12.06 9.62 -0.47
N HIS A 157 -10.82 10.10 -0.42
CA HIS A 157 -10.21 10.87 -1.50
C HIS A 157 -9.36 9.97 -2.36
N GLU A 158 -9.42 10.17 -3.68
CA GLU A 158 -8.51 9.51 -4.61
C GLU A 158 -7.25 10.36 -4.78
N MET A 159 -6.08 9.74 -4.73
CA MET A 159 -4.81 10.45 -4.87
C MET A 159 -3.93 9.73 -5.88
N SER A 160 -3.11 10.50 -6.59
CA SER A 160 -2.25 9.99 -7.65
C SER A 160 -0.85 10.55 -7.54
N LEU A 161 0.15 9.68 -7.73
CA LEU A 161 1.55 10.08 -7.87
C LEU A 161 2.04 9.63 -9.24
N THR A 162 2.44 10.60 -10.06
CA THR A 162 3.07 10.31 -11.35
C THR A 162 4.51 9.89 -11.14
N LEU A 163 4.90 8.78 -11.75
CA LEU A 163 6.25 8.22 -11.61
C LEU A 163 7.14 8.70 -12.75
N HIS A 164 8.40 8.99 -12.43
CA HIS A 164 9.42 9.39 -13.38
C HIS A 164 10.61 8.44 -13.26
N PRO A 165 11.00 7.78 -14.37
CA PRO A 165 12.14 6.85 -14.34
C PRO A 165 13.45 7.56 -14.02
#